data_b81ae24b740416c1b28d931382ea012d
#
_entry.id   b81ae24b740416c1b28d931382ea012d
#
_cell.length_a   1.000
_cell.length_b   1.000
_cell.length_c   1.000
_cell.angle_alpha   90.00
_cell.angle_beta   90.00
_cell.angle_gamma   90.00
#
_symmetry.space_group_name_H-M   'P 1'
#
loop_
_entity.id
_entity.type
_entity.pdbx_description
1 polymer ?
#
loop_
_entity_poly.entity_id
_entity_poly.type
_entity_poly.pdbx_seq_one_letter_code
_entity_poly.pdbx_strand_id
1 'polypeptide(L)' 'MNKDENNQVFNHSLVIARKVLPFMGKKIVPATPENYMIFYLSFEGDSEMVKRVVD' A
#
# COMPACT_ATOMS: atom_id res chain seq x y z
N MET A 1 -17.31 -5.36 -14.76
CA MET A 1 -16.74 -4.73 -13.57
C MET A 1 -16.94 -3.23 -13.64
N ASN A 2 -17.28 -2.61 -12.53
CA ASN A 2 -17.56 -1.19 -12.48
C ASN A 2 -16.26 -0.38 -12.62
N LYS A 3 -16.29 0.65 -13.46
CA LYS A 3 -15.14 1.50 -13.71
C LYS A 3 -14.70 2.24 -12.44
N ASP A 4 -15.66 2.65 -11.63
CA ASP A 4 -15.36 3.37 -10.38
C ASP A 4 -14.68 2.47 -9.37
N GLU A 5 -15.09 1.19 -9.30
CA GLU A 5 -14.45 0.23 -8.42
C GLU A 5 -12.98 0.03 -8.81
N ASN A 6 -12.72 -0.08 -10.11
CA ASN A 6 -11.34 -0.24 -10.60
C ASN A 6 -10.50 0.97 -10.23
N ASN A 7 -11.06 2.17 -10.36
CA ASN A 7 -10.34 3.39 -10.02
C ASN A 7 -10.04 3.47 -8.52
N GLN A 8 -10.97 3.03 -7.69
CA GLN A 8 -10.76 3.02 -6.24
C GLN A 8 -9.66 2.06 -5.84
N VAL A 9 -9.66 0.86 -6.40
CA VAL A 9 -8.63 -0.14 -6.11
C VAL A 9 -7.27 0.37 -6.59
N PHE A 10 -7.25 0.95 -7.79
CA PHE A 10 -6.01 1.49 -8.36
C PHE A 10 -5.45 2.60 -7.49
N ASN A 11 -6.28 3.55 -7.10
CA ASN A 11 -5.85 4.67 -6.27
C ASN A 11 -5.36 4.21 -4.90
N HIS A 12 -6.08 3.26 -4.30
CA HIS A 12 -5.69 2.70 -3.00
C HIS A 12 -4.32 2.04 -3.09
N SER A 13 -4.12 1.23 -4.13
CA SER A 13 -2.84 0.53 -4.30
C SER A 13 -1.69 1.50 -4.53
N LEU A 14 -1.93 2.60 -5.26
CA LEU A 14 -0.89 3.60 -5.48
C LEU A 14 -0.50 4.30 -4.18
N VAL A 15 -1.47 4.61 -3.33
CA VAL A 15 -1.19 5.23 -2.04
C VAL A 15 -0.30 4.32 -1.21
N ILE A 16 -0.63 3.04 -1.16
CA ILE A 16 0.17 2.06 -0.41
C ILE A 16 1.57 1.95 -1.01
N ALA A 17 1.65 1.80 -2.34
CA ALA A 17 2.94 1.64 -3.01
C ALA A 17 3.85 2.84 -2.78
N ARG A 18 3.30 4.04 -2.82
CA ARG A 18 4.09 5.27 -2.61
C ARG A 18 4.66 5.37 -1.20
N LYS A 19 4.06 4.67 -0.26
CA LYS A 19 4.58 4.61 1.11
C LYS A 19 5.57 3.47 1.28
N VAL A 20 5.27 2.33 0.66
CA VAL A 20 6.08 1.11 0.81
C VAL A 20 7.46 1.28 0.19
N LEU A 21 7.52 1.74 -1.06
CA LEU A 21 8.79 1.78 -1.78
C LEU A 21 9.81 2.70 -1.12
N PRO A 22 9.47 3.95 -0.75
CA PRO A 22 10.43 4.79 -0.04
C PRO A 22 10.83 4.22 1.31
N PHE A 23 9.91 3.58 2.00
CA PHE A 23 10.20 2.96 3.29
C PHE A 23 11.22 1.83 3.12
N MET A 24 11.01 0.98 2.12
CA MET A 24 11.95 -0.11 1.85
C MET A 24 13.33 0.42 1.49
N GLY A 25 13.38 1.50 0.70
CA GLY A 25 14.65 2.13 0.37
C GLY A 25 15.36 2.66 1.59
N LYS A 26 14.62 3.29 2.49
CA LYS A 26 15.18 3.83 3.73
C LYS A 26 15.73 2.72 4.63
N LYS A 27 15.08 1.57 4.64
CA LYS A 27 15.53 0.43 5.43
C LYS A 27 16.52 -0.46 4.70
N ILE A 28 16.83 -0.12 3.46
CA ILE A 28 17.74 -0.89 2.60
C ILE A 28 17.25 -2.33 2.47
N VAL A 29 15.95 -2.48 2.20
CA VAL A 29 15.33 -3.77 1.95
C VAL A 29 15.09 -3.91 0.45
N PRO A 30 15.63 -4.95 -0.19
CA PRO A 30 15.39 -5.14 -1.62
C PRO A 30 13.90 -5.27 -1.94
N ALA A 31 13.46 -4.56 -2.96
CA ALA A 31 12.05 -4.56 -3.36
C ALA A 31 11.73 -5.76 -4.25
N THR A 32 12.07 -6.96 -3.79
CA THR A 32 11.66 -8.18 -4.46
C THR A 32 10.16 -8.38 -4.28
N PRO A 33 9.52 -9.17 -5.15
CA PRO A 33 8.06 -9.39 -5.01
C PRO A 33 7.67 -9.91 -3.62
N GLU A 34 8.48 -10.79 -3.06
CA GLU A 34 8.21 -11.35 -1.75
C GLU A 34 8.30 -10.30 -0.65
N ASN A 35 9.39 -9.54 -0.63
CA ASN A 35 9.54 -8.49 0.37
C ASN A 35 8.50 -7.39 0.18
N TYR A 36 8.26 -7.00 -1.06
CA TYR A 36 7.26 -5.99 -1.36
C TYR A 36 5.88 -6.40 -0.85
N MET A 37 5.51 -7.65 -1.06
CA MET A 37 4.22 -8.15 -0.61
C MET A 37 4.07 -8.04 0.91
N ILE A 38 5.11 -8.40 1.64
CA ILE A 38 5.07 -8.35 3.11
C ILE A 38 4.85 -6.93 3.59
N PHE A 39 5.63 -5.99 3.06
CA PHE A 39 5.49 -4.59 3.45
C PHE A 39 4.20 -3.97 2.96
N TYR A 40 3.77 -4.35 1.75
CA TYR A 40 2.51 -3.85 1.22
C TYR A 40 1.35 -4.23 2.13
N LEU A 41 1.29 -5.50 2.55
CA LEU A 41 0.22 -5.96 3.42
C LEU A 41 0.26 -5.28 4.78
N SER A 42 1.46 -5.04 5.31
CA SER A 42 1.60 -4.32 6.57
C SER A 42 1.06 -2.90 6.48
N PHE A 43 1.42 -2.19 5.41
CA PHE A 43 0.98 -0.82 5.22
C PHE A 43 -0.50 -0.75 4.93
N GLU A 44 -1.04 -1.76 4.24
CA GLU A 44 -2.46 -1.81 3.96
C GLU A 44 -3.27 -1.95 5.24
N GLY A 45 -2.81 -2.77 6.16
CA GLY A 45 -3.46 -2.90 7.46
C GLY A 45 -3.44 -1.60 8.23
N ASP A 46 -2.29 -0.92 8.24
CA ASP A 46 -2.19 0.37 8.91
C ASP A 46 -3.08 1.41 8.26
N SER A 47 -3.16 1.39 6.93
CA SER A 47 -4.02 2.31 6.20
C SER A 47 -5.48 2.14 6.56
N GLU A 48 -5.91 0.91 6.78
CA GLU A 48 -7.28 0.65 7.19
C GLU A 48 -7.58 1.24 8.55
N MET A 49 -6.64 1.11 9.48
CA MET A 49 -6.79 1.71 10.81
C MET A 49 -6.91 3.21 10.71
N VAL A 50 -6.05 3.84 9.93
CA VAL A 50 -6.07 5.27 9.73
C VAL A 50 -7.39 5.70 9.08
N LYS A 51 -7.86 4.93 8.12
CA LYS A 51 -9.11 5.22 7.44
C LYS A 51 -10.30 5.18 8.40
N ARG A 52 -10.32 4.22 9.30
CA ARG A 52 -11.38 4.15 10.30
C ARG A 52 -11.39 5.36 11.22
N VAL A 53 -10.20 5.83 11.56
CA VAL A 53 -10.07 7.00 12.45
C VAL A 53 -10.51 8.26 11.73
N VAL A 54 -10.15 8.38 10.45
CA VAL A 54 -10.46 9.57 9.66
C VAL A 54 -11.92 9.58 9.21
N ASP A 55 -12.44 8.43 8.84
CA ASP A 55 -13.81 8.33 8.38
C ASP A 55 -14.77 8.40 9.55
#